data_69fd7980a608fa16f25289ee763cff3c
#
_entry.id   69fd7980a608fa16f25289ee763cff3c
#
_cell.length_a   1.000
_cell.length_b   1.000
_cell.length_c   1.000
_cell.angle_alpha   90.00
_cell.angle_beta   90.00
_cell.angle_gamma   90.00
#
_symmetry.space_group_name_H-M   'P 1'
#
loop_
_entity.id
_entity.type
_entity.pdbx_description
1 polymer ?
#
loop_
_entity_poly.entity_id
_entity_poly.type
_entity_poly.pdbx_seq_one_letter_code
_entity_poly.pdbx_strand_id
1 'polypeptide(L)'
;MPIDRKPEFFKGAQLKVGIIGCGYVGLPLALRFAEAGHKVTGFDTDPTKVSMLNAGKSYIEHIQQTKIQQFVNSKHFSATTDFSKLKEVDAIIICVPTPLDERREPDLSYV
;
A
#
# COMPACT_ATOMS: atom_id res chain seq x y z
N MET A 1 -13.10 13.01 -10.47
CA MET A 1 -12.79 12.49 -11.00
C MET A 1 -12.92 11.54 -11.02
N PRO A 2 -13.18 11.37 -11.46
CA PRO A 2 -13.48 10.27 -11.53
C PRO A 2 -12.50 9.42 -11.56
N ILE A 3 -11.90 9.30 -10.57
CA ILE A 3 -11.13 8.28 -10.43
C ILE A 3 -11.80 7.01 -10.58
N ASP A 4 -13.05 6.97 -10.36
CA ASP A 4 -13.79 5.76 -10.60
C ASP A 4 -13.99 5.52 -12.06
N ARG A 5 -13.54 6.42 -12.95
CA ARG A 5 -13.66 6.16 -14.31
C ARG A 5 -12.46 5.42 -14.76
N LYS A 6 -12.53 4.14 -14.83
CA LYS A 6 -11.44 3.31 -15.31
C LYS A 6 -11.39 3.28 -16.82
N PRO A 7 -10.19 3.16 -17.38
CA PRO A 7 -10.07 2.90 -18.83
C PRO A 7 -10.84 1.63 -19.20
N GLU A 8 -11.31 1.58 -20.42
CA GLU A 8 -12.12 0.44 -20.86
C GLU A 8 -11.42 -0.89 -20.70
N PHE A 9 -10.15 -0.95 -20.95
CA PHE A 9 -9.43 -2.23 -20.85
C PHE A 9 -9.24 -2.69 -19.41
N PHE A 10 -9.53 -1.84 -18.41
CA PHE A 10 -9.49 -2.26 -17.02
C PHE A 10 -10.87 -2.64 -16.51
N LYS A 11 -11.89 -2.43 -17.32
CA LYS A 11 -13.24 -2.67 -16.85
C LYS A 11 -13.43 -4.14 -16.53
N GLY A 12 -13.83 -4.43 -15.30
CA GLY A 12 -14.00 -5.80 -14.85
C GLY A 12 -12.73 -6.51 -14.49
N ALA A 13 -11.58 -5.90 -14.71
CA ALA A 13 -10.33 -6.53 -14.38
C ALA A 13 -9.91 -6.17 -12.95
N GLN A 14 -9.43 -7.16 -12.22
CA GLN A 14 -8.89 -6.95 -10.90
C GLN A 14 -7.38 -7.11 -11.00
N LEU A 15 -6.65 -6.05 -10.66
CA LEU A 15 -5.20 -6.10 -10.66
C LEU A 15 -4.69 -6.49 -9.29
N LYS A 16 -3.51 -7.07 -9.27
CA LYS A 16 -2.77 -7.31 -8.04
C LYS A 16 -1.70 -6.24 -7.96
N VAL A 17 -1.78 -5.40 -6.94
CA VAL A 17 -0.91 -4.24 -6.79
C VAL A 17 -0.03 -4.43 -5.58
N GLY A 18 1.27 -4.22 -5.73
CA GLY A 18 2.21 -4.23 -4.63
C GLY A 18 2.62 -2.81 -4.29
N ILE A 19 2.49 -2.44 -3.02
CA ILE A 19 2.91 -1.13 -2.54
C ILE A 19 4.10 -1.35 -1.62
N ILE A 20 5.26 -0.84 -2.00
CA ILE A 20 6.46 -0.95 -1.16
C ILE A 20 6.55 0.28 -0.28
N GLY A 21 6.49 0.08 1.04
CA GLY A 21 6.49 1.18 2.00
C GLY A 21 5.07 1.52 2.42
N CYS A 22 4.70 1.16 3.64
CA CYS A 22 3.35 1.35 4.15
C CYS A 22 3.32 2.49 5.16
N GLY A 23 3.90 3.63 4.80
CA GLY A 23 3.89 4.81 5.63
C GLY A 23 2.80 5.79 5.25
N TYR A 24 3.07 7.08 5.44
CA TYR A 24 2.08 8.13 5.25
C TYR A 24 1.61 8.27 3.80
N VAL A 25 2.41 7.83 2.85
CA VAL A 25 2.03 7.90 1.43
C VAL A 25 1.53 6.54 0.95
N GLY A 26 2.25 5.47 1.29
CA GLY A 26 1.95 4.14 0.76
C GLY A 26 0.65 3.55 1.28
N LEU A 27 0.38 3.71 2.57
CA LEU A 27 -0.84 3.13 3.14
C LEU A 27 -2.11 3.78 2.60
N PRO A 28 -2.22 5.12 2.55
CA PRO A 28 -3.41 5.72 1.94
C PRO A 28 -3.59 5.31 0.49
N LEU A 29 -2.50 5.20 -0.26
CA LEU A 29 -2.57 4.80 -1.65
C LEU A 29 -3.03 3.35 -1.79
N ALA A 30 -2.53 2.48 -0.91
CA ALA A 30 -2.95 1.08 -0.90
C ALA A 30 -4.46 0.96 -0.68
N LEU A 31 -4.99 1.73 0.25
CA LEU A 31 -6.42 1.70 0.54
C LEU A 31 -7.23 2.24 -0.64
N ARG A 32 -6.71 3.21 -1.37
CA ARG A 32 -7.39 3.73 -2.56
C ARG A 32 -7.50 2.65 -3.64
N PHE A 33 -6.45 1.89 -3.86
CA PHE A 33 -6.51 0.79 -4.82
C PHE A 33 -7.47 -0.29 -4.35
N ALA A 34 -7.49 -0.57 -3.05
CA ALA A 34 -8.43 -1.56 -2.51
C ALA A 34 -9.89 -1.10 -2.69
N GLU A 35 -10.14 0.20 -2.52
CA GLU A 35 -11.47 0.76 -2.76
C GLU A 35 -11.90 0.61 -4.21
N ALA A 36 -10.95 0.63 -5.12
CA ALA A 36 -11.24 0.45 -6.54
C ALA A 36 -11.45 -1.01 -6.91
N GLY A 37 -11.35 -1.92 -5.96
CA GLY A 37 -11.61 -3.34 -6.19
C GLY A 37 -10.39 -4.17 -6.51
N HIS A 38 -9.20 -3.59 -6.43
CA HIS A 38 -7.99 -4.34 -6.71
C HIS A 38 -7.48 -5.06 -5.45
N LYS A 39 -6.69 -6.09 -5.66
CA LYS A 39 -6.03 -6.76 -4.54
C LYS A 39 -4.70 -6.09 -4.30
N VAL A 40 -4.49 -5.64 -3.09
CA VAL A 40 -3.30 -4.88 -2.74
C VAL A 40 -2.50 -5.62 -1.69
N THR A 41 -1.20 -5.73 -1.90
CA THR A 41 -0.28 -6.24 -0.91
C THR A 41 0.69 -5.13 -0.54
N GLY A 42 0.71 -4.79 0.73
CA GLY A 42 1.67 -3.81 1.24
C GLY A 42 2.95 -4.53 1.65
N PHE A 43 4.08 -4.00 1.22
CA PHE A 43 5.38 -4.56 1.56
C PHE A 43 6.12 -3.58 2.45
N ASP A 44 6.56 -4.04 3.59
CA ASP A 44 7.32 -3.20 4.52
C ASP A 44 8.34 -4.06 5.23
N THR A 45 9.47 -3.46 5.60
CA THR A 45 10.51 -4.18 6.33
C THR A 45 10.20 -4.24 7.82
N ASP A 46 9.25 -3.46 8.30
CA ASP A 46 8.93 -3.39 9.73
C ASP A 46 7.83 -4.41 10.06
N PRO A 47 8.18 -5.51 10.75
CA PRO A 47 7.19 -6.54 11.06
C PRO A 47 6.08 -6.04 11.99
N THR A 48 6.34 -5.01 12.78
CA THR A 48 5.32 -4.46 13.66
C THR A 48 4.23 -3.78 12.84
N LYS A 49 4.61 -3.02 11.81
CA LYS A 49 3.63 -2.39 10.91
C LYS A 49 2.82 -3.44 10.18
N VAL A 50 3.49 -4.45 9.67
CA VAL A 50 2.82 -5.53 8.94
C VAL A 50 1.82 -6.24 9.84
N SER A 51 2.20 -6.53 11.07
CA SER A 51 1.33 -7.19 12.03
C SER A 51 0.10 -6.34 12.34
N MET A 52 0.29 -5.06 12.55
CA MET A 52 -0.82 -4.14 12.83
C MET A 52 -1.79 -4.08 11.66
N LEU A 53 -1.28 -3.95 10.46
CA LEU A 53 -2.14 -3.84 9.27
C LEU A 53 -2.96 -5.10 9.07
N ASN A 54 -2.34 -6.27 9.20
CA ASN A 54 -3.07 -7.53 9.04
C ASN A 54 -4.09 -7.76 10.13
N ALA A 55 -3.91 -7.11 11.29
CA ALA A 55 -4.88 -7.15 12.38
C ALA A 55 -5.96 -6.07 12.22
N GLY A 56 -5.92 -5.30 11.16
CA GLY A 56 -6.88 -4.24 10.92
C GLY A 56 -6.66 -3.00 11.77
N LYS A 57 -5.45 -2.77 12.20
CA LYS A 57 -5.13 -1.62 13.05
C LYS A 57 -4.36 -0.56 12.27
N SER A 58 -4.59 0.69 12.64
CA SER A 58 -3.91 1.81 12.02
C SER A 58 -2.88 2.39 12.96
N TYR A 59 -1.69 2.69 12.43
CA TYR A 59 -0.67 3.42 13.17
C TYR A 59 -0.54 4.84 12.63
N ILE A 60 -1.41 5.22 11.74
CA ILE A 60 -1.47 6.57 11.18
C ILE A 60 -2.76 7.22 11.64
N GLU A 61 -2.63 8.35 12.31
CA GLU A 61 -3.73 8.98 13.02
C GLU A 61 -4.94 9.27 12.17
N HIS A 62 -4.75 9.73 10.96
CA HIS A 62 -5.86 10.14 10.11
C HIS A 62 -6.42 9.01 9.23
N ILE A 63 -5.95 7.79 9.43
CA ILE A 63 -6.49 6.64 8.71
C ILE A 63 -7.31 5.81 9.67
N GLN A 64 -8.58 5.64 9.36
CA GLN A 64 -9.50 4.91 10.22
C GLN A 64 -9.25 3.42 10.18
N GLN A 65 -9.19 2.82 11.35
CA GLN A 65 -9.00 1.38 11.47
C GLN A 65 -10.11 0.59 10.80
N THR A 66 -11.33 1.11 10.85
CA THR A 66 -12.46 0.43 10.23
C THR A 66 -12.24 0.20 8.74
N LYS A 67 -11.60 1.16 8.08
CA LYS A 67 -11.32 1.02 6.65
C LYS A 67 -10.31 -0.08 6.40
N ILE A 68 -9.25 -0.13 7.21
CA ILE A 68 -8.25 -1.18 7.08
C ILE A 68 -8.88 -2.54 7.35
N GLN A 69 -9.69 -2.65 8.40
CA GLN A 69 -10.37 -3.89 8.74
C GLN A 69 -11.27 -4.36 7.62
N GLN A 70 -11.98 -3.44 7.00
CA GLN A 70 -12.88 -3.76 5.91
C GLN A 70 -12.14 -4.44 4.76
N PHE A 71 -11.01 -3.88 4.35
CA PHE A 71 -10.28 -4.41 3.21
C PHE A 71 -9.46 -5.66 3.56
N VAL A 72 -9.00 -5.78 4.79
CA VAL A 72 -8.35 -7.01 5.25
C VAL A 72 -9.37 -8.14 5.27
N ASN A 73 -10.55 -7.88 5.79
CA ASN A 73 -11.60 -8.89 5.87
C ASN A 73 -12.11 -9.33 4.50
N SER A 74 -12.16 -8.41 3.55
CA SER A 74 -12.59 -8.73 2.19
C SER A 74 -11.46 -9.31 1.35
N LYS A 75 -10.26 -9.39 1.91
CA LYS A 75 -9.06 -9.90 1.24
C LYS A 75 -8.62 -9.02 0.07
N HIS A 76 -8.97 -7.75 0.11
CA HIS A 76 -8.47 -6.79 -0.86
C HIS A 76 -7.20 -6.11 -0.40
N PHE A 77 -6.82 -6.30 0.86
CA PHE A 77 -5.59 -5.75 1.39
C PHE A 77 -4.92 -6.73 2.35
N SER A 78 -3.63 -6.85 2.21
CA SER A 78 -2.81 -7.60 3.16
C SER A 78 -1.42 -6.97 3.18
N ALA A 79 -0.64 -7.29 4.19
CA ALA A 79 0.71 -6.76 4.31
C ALA A 79 1.68 -7.90 4.58
N THR A 80 2.94 -7.73 4.18
CA THR A 80 3.95 -8.75 4.38
C THR A 80 5.34 -8.15 4.42
N THR A 81 6.25 -8.83 5.11
CA THR A 81 7.67 -8.50 5.05
C THR A 81 8.39 -9.37 4.00
N ASP A 82 7.67 -10.30 3.39
CA ASP A 82 8.25 -11.22 2.41
C ASP A 82 8.24 -10.61 1.02
N PHE A 83 9.34 -10.00 0.63
CA PHE A 83 9.44 -9.32 -0.67
C PHE A 83 9.49 -10.27 -1.86
N SER A 84 9.64 -11.57 -1.61
CA SER A 84 9.57 -12.53 -2.72
C SER A 84 8.18 -12.58 -3.34
N LYS A 85 7.17 -12.12 -2.61
CA LYS A 85 5.80 -12.09 -3.14
C LYS A 85 5.58 -10.99 -4.17
N LEU A 86 6.56 -10.13 -4.37
CA LEU A 86 6.48 -9.11 -5.43
C LEU A 86 6.29 -9.72 -6.81
N LYS A 87 6.77 -10.94 -7.01
CA LYS A 87 6.60 -11.61 -8.30
C LYS A 87 5.15 -11.99 -8.60
N GLU A 88 4.28 -11.90 -7.59
CA GLU A 88 2.88 -12.25 -7.76
C GLU A 88 1.98 -11.08 -8.13
N VAL A 89 2.52 -9.87 -8.11
CA VAL A 89 1.70 -8.69 -8.39
C VAL A 89 1.86 -8.24 -9.82
N ASP A 90 0.84 -7.54 -10.32
CA ASP A 90 0.82 -7.04 -11.69
C ASP A 90 1.47 -5.67 -11.80
N ALA A 91 1.47 -4.91 -10.72
CA ALA A 91 2.05 -3.57 -10.70
C ALA A 91 2.71 -3.33 -9.35
N ILE A 92 3.81 -2.60 -9.36
CA ILE A 92 4.56 -2.29 -8.14
C ILE A 92 4.71 -0.78 -8.03
N ILE A 93 4.34 -0.24 -6.87
CA ILE A 93 4.50 1.19 -6.59
C ILE A 93 5.41 1.32 -5.37
N ILE A 94 6.44 2.12 -5.51
CA ILE A 94 7.43 2.28 -4.45
C ILE A 94 7.17 3.60 -3.73
N CYS A 95 6.89 3.51 -2.44
CA CYS A 95 6.54 4.66 -1.61
C CYS A 95 7.43 4.79 -0.38
N VAL A 96 8.69 4.38 -0.51
CA VAL A 96 9.61 4.51 0.61
C VAL A 96 9.99 5.99 0.77
N PRO A 97 10.08 6.48 1.99
CA PRO A 97 10.45 7.86 2.19
C PRO A 97 11.90 8.09 1.80
N THR A 98 12.18 9.27 1.27
CA THR A 98 13.54 9.70 0.99
C THR A 98 13.98 10.51 2.20
N PRO A 99 14.96 10.05 2.99
CA PRO A 99 15.39 10.82 4.14
C PRO A 99 16.03 12.12 3.70
N LEU A 100 16.00 13.11 4.57
CA LEU A 100 16.61 14.40 4.34
C LEU A 100 17.93 14.46 5.12
N ASP A 101 18.93 15.09 4.51
CA ASP A 101 20.18 15.32 5.20
C ASP A 101 20.03 16.53 6.12
N GLU A 102 21.13 16.96 6.75
CA GLU A 102 21.09 18.07 7.69
C GLU A 102 20.68 19.37 7.05
N ARG A 103 20.81 19.49 5.75
CA ARG A 103 20.42 20.67 4.99
C ARG A 103 19.05 20.52 4.37
N ARG A 104 18.33 19.47 4.72
CA ARG A 104 17.02 19.19 4.21
C ARG A 104 17.01 18.80 2.73
N GLU A 105 18.08 18.28 2.26
CA GLU A 105 18.14 17.75 0.90
C GLU A 105 17.87 16.26 0.89
N PRO A 106 17.20 15.75 -0.12
CA PRO A 106 16.93 14.31 -0.17
C PRO A 106 18.22 13.51 -0.21
N ASP A 107 18.23 12.42 0.55
CA ASP A 107 19.36 11.50 0.55
C ASP A 107 19.11 10.45 -0.52
N LEU A 108 19.84 10.55 -1.62
CA LEU A 108 19.63 9.67 -2.76
C LEU A 108 20.32 8.32 -2.64
N SER A 109 20.95 8.05 -1.51
CA SER A 109 21.64 6.77 -1.33
C SER A 109 20.70 5.59 -1.30
N TYR A 110 19.43 5.83 -1.12
CA TYR A 110 18.43 4.77 -1.13
C TYR A 110 17.97 4.40 -2.55
N VAL A 111 18.37 5.13 -3.50
CA VAL A 111 17.89 4.92 -4.88
C VAL A 111 18.75 3.96 -5.66
#